data_a18c54c196a26ebfccd65d5ee4eed229
#
_entry.id   a18c54c196a26ebfccd65d5ee4eed229
#
_cell.length_a   1.000
_cell.length_b   1.000
_cell.length_c   1.000
_cell.angle_alpha   90.00
_cell.angle_beta   90.00
_cell.angle_gamma   90.00
#
_symmetry.space_group_name_H-M   'P 1'
#
loop_
_entity.id
_entity.type
_entity.pdbx_description
1 polymer ?
#
loop_
_entity_poly.entity_id
_entity_poly.type
_entity_poly.pdbx_seq_one_letter_code
_entity_poly.pdbx_strand_id
1 'polypeptide(L)'
;LTQLREKEEKLLKDQLDGLDIYVAGKATLNETFDRYISTKYNLRESTRSSYLYTYDHYVRDTFGLKRIAEIKYSDVLQFYYHLLNQQGISLGTLDSVHCLLHPTFQLAVRDEIIRKNPTDGVMKEISRESGKNRGVRHALTIEQQRCFMEYIANHPIYYHWWPMFTILLGTGCRIGEALGLRWQDLDFENRVISINHSLVYYPANGSNKCVLRVSLPKTDAGIRTIPMLDIVKDAFEMLYEEQKENGFNETEIDGMSGFIFCNRFGSVPNPQTVNHTIKRI
;
A
#
# COMPACT_ATOMS: atom_id res chain seq x y z
N LEU A 1 0.07 39.13 34.27
CA LEU A 1 1.37 39.73 33.97
C LEU A 1 2.45 38.67 33.72
N THR A 2 2.51 37.62 34.55
CA THR A 2 3.53 36.54 34.43
C THR A 2 3.34 35.75 33.09
N GLN A 3 2.14 35.38 32.74
CA GLN A 3 1.83 34.67 31.49
C GLN A 3 2.09 35.50 30.22
N LEU A 4 1.97 36.83 30.32
CA LEU A 4 2.30 37.73 29.23
C LEU A 4 3.80 37.81 29.03
N ARG A 5 4.58 37.91 30.11
CA ARG A 5 6.05 37.90 30.07
C ARG A 5 6.61 36.58 29.55
N GLU A 6 6.07 35.45 29.96
CA GLU A 6 6.47 34.13 29.43
C GLU A 6 6.18 34.00 27.93
N LYS A 7 5.05 34.56 27.45
CA LYS A 7 4.76 34.65 26.02
C LYS A 7 5.71 35.55 25.27
N GLU A 8 6.02 36.70 25.83
CA GLU A 8 6.94 37.68 25.25
C GLU A 8 8.36 37.13 25.16
N GLU A 9 8.87 36.48 26.22
CA GLU A 9 10.16 35.81 26.22
C GLU A 9 10.24 34.67 25.19
N LYS A 10 9.15 33.90 25.05
CA LYS A 10 9.07 32.86 24.04
C LYS A 10 9.09 33.43 22.62
N LEU A 11 8.32 34.49 22.36
CA LEU A 11 8.28 35.17 21.07
C LEU A 11 9.64 35.77 20.70
N LEU A 12 10.32 36.43 21.65
CA LEU A 12 11.67 36.97 21.46
C LEU A 12 12.69 35.86 21.16
N LYS A 13 12.59 34.74 21.84
CA LYS A 13 13.45 33.60 21.64
C LYS A 13 13.23 32.95 20.27
N ASP A 14 11.96 32.80 19.85
CA ASP A 14 11.60 32.26 18.55
C ASP A 14 12.06 33.19 17.41
N GLN A 15 12.00 34.52 17.61
CA GLN A 15 12.49 35.53 16.69
C GLN A 15 14.01 35.50 16.57
N LEU A 16 14.72 35.34 17.68
CA LEU A 16 16.20 35.19 17.71
C LEU A 16 16.67 33.91 17.05
N ASP A 17 15.86 32.83 17.12
CA ASP A 17 16.15 31.54 16.51
C ASP A 17 15.72 31.47 15.02
N GLY A 18 15.18 32.57 14.44
CA GLY A 18 14.76 32.64 13.03
C GLY A 18 13.46 31.89 12.72
N LEU A 19 12.68 31.47 13.74
CA LEU A 19 11.43 30.80 13.52
C LEU A 19 10.33 31.73 12.97
N ASP A 20 9.61 31.29 11.96
CA ASP A 20 8.46 32.04 11.42
C ASP A 20 7.26 31.93 12.39
N ILE A 21 7.24 32.80 13.39
CA ILE A 21 6.23 32.84 14.45
C ILE A 21 4.82 33.09 13.88
N TYR A 22 4.75 33.86 12.79
CA TYR A 22 3.47 34.24 12.19
C TYR A 22 2.80 33.05 11.49
N VAL A 23 3.58 32.26 10.76
CA VAL A 23 3.09 31.03 10.09
C VAL A 23 2.87 29.92 11.11
N ALA A 24 3.80 29.73 12.06
CA ALA A 24 3.72 28.71 13.09
C ALA A 24 2.46 28.85 13.98
N GLY A 25 2.05 30.10 14.28
CA GLY A 25 0.86 30.35 15.12
C GLY A 25 -0.48 30.04 14.47
N LYS A 26 -0.55 29.86 13.15
CA LYS A 26 -1.80 29.67 12.40
C LYS A 26 -1.90 28.36 11.63
N ALA A 27 -0.77 27.84 11.15
CA ALA A 27 -0.76 26.64 10.31
C ALA A 27 -1.29 25.41 11.04
N THR A 28 -2.20 24.70 10.41
CA THR A 28 -2.70 23.40 10.87
C THR A 28 -1.78 22.27 10.40
N LEU A 29 -1.92 21.09 11.02
CA LEU A 29 -1.24 19.89 10.54
C LEU A 29 -1.72 19.50 9.12
N ASN A 30 -3.01 19.73 8.79
CA ASN A 30 -3.53 19.50 7.45
C ASN A 30 -2.81 20.35 6.40
N GLU A 31 -2.69 21.64 6.61
CA GLU A 31 -1.99 22.55 5.67
C GLU A 31 -0.51 22.17 5.52
N THR A 32 0.12 21.74 6.60
CA THR A 32 1.52 21.29 6.55
C THR A 32 1.66 19.95 5.81
N PHE A 33 0.71 19.03 5.98
CA PHE A 33 0.69 17.76 5.24
C PHE A 33 0.45 18.00 3.75
N ASP A 34 -0.50 18.85 3.39
CA ASP A 34 -0.79 19.17 1.99
C ASP A 34 0.44 19.81 1.32
N ARG A 35 1.16 20.69 2.06
CA ARG A 35 2.45 21.23 1.62
C ARG A 35 3.52 20.12 1.49
N TYR A 36 3.63 19.19 2.45
CA TYR A 36 4.54 18.06 2.36
C TYR A 36 4.26 17.21 1.11
N ILE A 37 3.01 16.87 0.84
CA ILE A 37 2.63 16.08 -0.35
C ILE A 37 2.93 16.84 -1.65
N SER A 38 2.75 18.17 -1.68
CA SER A 38 3.05 18.98 -2.85
C SER A 38 4.55 19.01 -3.20
N THR A 39 5.44 18.83 -2.22
CA THR A 39 6.89 18.73 -2.46
C THR A 39 7.34 17.40 -3.04
N LYS A 40 6.46 16.39 -3.09
CA LYS A 40 6.75 15.03 -3.57
C LYS A 40 6.44 14.88 -5.07
N TYR A 41 7.25 15.50 -5.92
CA TYR A 41 7.03 15.51 -7.38
C TYR A 41 7.09 14.12 -8.04
N ASN A 42 7.92 13.21 -7.52
CA ASN A 42 8.19 11.90 -8.13
C ASN A 42 7.43 10.74 -7.48
N LEU A 43 6.36 11.02 -6.72
CA LEU A 43 5.54 9.94 -6.18
C LEU A 43 4.72 9.28 -7.28
N ARG A 44 4.77 7.94 -7.34
CA ARG A 44 3.83 7.18 -8.16
C ARG A 44 2.39 7.45 -7.71
N GLU A 45 1.45 7.49 -8.65
CA GLU A 45 0.03 7.75 -8.34
C GLU A 45 -0.53 6.80 -7.27
N SER A 46 -0.23 5.51 -7.35
CA SER A 46 -0.65 4.53 -6.35
C SER A 46 -0.12 4.83 -4.94
N THR A 47 1.12 5.34 -4.83
CA THR A 47 1.71 5.75 -3.55
C THR A 47 1.04 7.02 -3.03
N ARG A 48 0.84 8.02 -3.91
CA ARG A 48 0.15 9.26 -3.56
C ARG A 48 -1.27 8.96 -3.08
N SER A 49 -2.02 8.12 -3.81
CA SER A 49 -3.37 7.69 -3.45
C SER A 49 -3.41 7.00 -2.08
N SER A 50 -2.45 6.09 -1.81
CA SER A 50 -2.34 5.42 -0.52
C SER A 50 -2.03 6.39 0.62
N TYR A 51 -1.17 7.39 0.39
CA TYR A 51 -0.83 8.41 1.38
C TYR A 51 -2.03 9.29 1.71
N LEU A 52 -2.73 9.79 0.70
CA LEU A 52 -3.93 10.60 0.87
C LEU A 52 -5.02 9.80 1.59
N TYR A 53 -5.30 8.57 1.15
CA TYR A 53 -6.28 7.70 1.80
C TYR A 53 -5.97 7.49 3.29
N THR A 54 -4.71 7.15 3.62
CA THR A 54 -4.31 6.91 5.01
C THR A 54 -4.43 8.17 5.86
N TYR A 55 -4.00 9.32 5.33
CA TYR A 55 -4.08 10.58 6.04
C TYR A 55 -5.53 11.04 6.22
N ASP A 56 -6.33 11.00 5.17
CA ASP A 56 -7.73 11.42 5.19
C ASP A 56 -8.57 10.56 6.13
N HIS A 57 -8.30 9.23 6.12
CA HIS A 57 -9.07 8.30 6.94
C HIS A 57 -8.76 8.39 8.44
N TYR A 58 -7.50 8.61 8.81
CA TYR A 58 -7.09 8.53 10.22
C TYR A 58 -6.78 9.88 10.87
N VAL A 59 -6.43 10.91 10.09
CA VAL A 59 -5.83 12.13 10.63
C VAL A 59 -6.64 13.38 10.31
N ARG A 60 -7.10 13.54 9.07
CA ARG A 60 -7.60 14.81 8.52
C ARG A 60 -8.69 15.47 9.36
N ASP A 61 -9.73 14.73 9.72
CA ASP A 61 -10.92 15.28 10.37
C ASP A 61 -10.78 15.40 11.89
N THR A 62 -9.66 14.96 12.47
CA THR A 62 -9.42 14.94 13.92
C THR A 62 -8.12 15.64 14.28
N PHE A 63 -7.03 14.87 14.33
CA PHE A 63 -5.70 15.37 14.73
C PHE A 63 -5.14 16.40 13.74
N GLY A 64 -5.50 16.30 12.46
CA GLY A 64 -5.10 17.20 11.39
C GLY A 64 -5.59 18.64 11.55
N LEU A 65 -6.66 18.87 12.30
CA LEU A 65 -7.23 20.21 12.56
C LEU A 65 -6.43 20.99 13.61
N LYS A 66 -5.56 20.33 14.38
CA LYS A 66 -4.75 21.00 15.39
C LYS A 66 -3.70 21.90 14.74
N ARG A 67 -3.40 23.02 15.40
CA ARG A 67 -2.30 23.89 15.00
C ARG A 67 -0.97 23.19 15.22
N ILE A 68 -0.12 23.15 14.20
CA ILE A 68 1.12 22.38 14.24
C ILE A 68 2.06 22.81 15.38
N ALA A 69 2.10 24.11 15.68
CA ALA A 69 2.94 24.68 16.75
C ALA A 69 2.47 24.28 18.16
N GLU A 70 1.23 23.86 18.33
CA GLU A 70 0.64 23.47 19.62
C GLU A 70 0.80 21.97 19.89
N ILE A 71 1.09 21.16 18.86
CA ILE A 71 1.19 19.71 18.97
C ILE A 71 2.48 19.34 19.71
N LYS A 72 2.33 18.63 20.82
CA LYS A 72 3.43 18.13 21.66
C LYS A 72 3.58 16.62 21.49
N TYR A 73 4.70 16.09 21.97
CA TYR A 73 4.96 14.65 22.05
C TYR A 73 3.79 13.86 22.70
N SER A 74 3.27 14.37 23.82
CA SER A 74 2.14 13.76 24.53
C SER A 74 0.86 13.72 23.70
N ASP A 75 0.60 14.73 22.86
CA ASP A 75 -0.58 14.75 21.99
C ASP A 75 -0.47 13.66 20.91
N VAL A 76 0.72 13.48 20.32
CA VAL A 76 0.98 12.42 19.34
C VAL A 76 0.83 11.03 19.99
N LEU A 77 1.39 10.86 21.19
CA LEU A 77 1.31 9.61 21.94
C LEU A 77 -0.15 9.25 22.27
N GLN A 78 -0.94 10.21 22.78
CA GLN A 78 -2.37 10.01 23.04
C GLN A 78 -3.17 9.70 21.79
N PHE A 79 -2.87 10.39 20.68
CA PHE A 79 -3.51 10.13 19.40
C PHE A 79 -3.22 8.71 18.89
N TYR A 80 -1.98 8.23 19.01
CA TYR A 80 -1.62 6.87 18.60
C TYR A 80 -2.30 5.81 19.48
N TYR A 81 -2.38 6.03 20.80
CA TYR A 81 -3.14 5.13 21.68
C TYR A 81 -4.63 5.15 21.39
N HIS A 82 -5.20 6.31 21.03
CA HIS A 82 -6.59 6.39 20.58
C HIS A 82 -6.83 5.52 19.34
N LEU A 83 -5.96 5.62 18.31
CA LEU A 83 -6.05 4.79 17.11
C LEU A 83 -5.94 3.29 17.43
N LEU A 84 -5.00 2.90 18.28
CA LEU A 84 -4.78 1.49 18.66
C LEU A 84 -5.90 0.89 19.50
N ASN A 85 -6.39 1.63 20.48
CA ASN A 85 -7.27 1.09 21.53
C ASN A 85 -8.75 1.37 21.26
N GLN A 86 -9.09 2.51 20.68
CA GLN A 86 -10.50 2.88 20.42
C GLN A 86 -10.90 2.54 18.98
N GLN A 87 -10.05 2.79 18.00
CA GLN A 87 -10.32 2.41 16.60
C GLN A 87 -9.84 0.98 16.27
N GLY A 88 -9.08 0.33 17.15
CA GLY A 88 -8.66 -1.06 16.99
C GLY A 88 -7.70 -1.33 15.85
N ILE A 89 -6.96 -0.33 15.36
CA ILE A 89 -6.04 -0.52 14.25
C ILE A 89 -4.83 -1.38 14.63
N SER A 90 -4.22 -2.00 13.64
CA SER A 90 -2.98 -2.78 13.84
C SER A 90 -1.76 -1.86 14.02
N LEU A 91 -0.69 -2.38 14.65
CA LEU A 91 0.59 -1.66 14.71
C LEU A 91 1.15 -1.34 13.30
N GLY A 92 0.93 -2.23 12.32
CA GLY A 92 1.34 -1.97 10.94
C GLY A 92 0.58 -0.82 10.28
N THR A 93 -0.72 -0.66 10.60
CA THR A 93 -1.52 0.49 10.16
C THR A 93 -1.04 1.77 10.84
N LEU A 94 -0.74 1.69 12.15
CA LEU A 94 -0.17 2.83 12.88
C LEU A 94 1.20 3.23 12.33
N ASP A 95 2.06 2.28 11.98
CA ASP A 95 3.33 2.56 11.27
C ASP A 95 3.07 3.34 9.97
N SER A 96 2.02 2.99 9.22
CA SER A 96 1.68 3.71 7.99
C SER A 96 1.26 5.16 8.27
N VAL A 97 0.48 5.40 9.33
CA VAL A 97 0.13 6.77 9.78
C VAL A 97 1.39 7.53 10.21
N HIS A 98 2.25 6.90 11.00
CA HIS A 98 3.52 7.51 11.45
C HIS A 98 4.44 7.87 10.29
N CYS A 99 4.53 6.99 9.26
CA CYS A 99 5.30 7.26 8.03
C CYS A 99 4.83 8.50 7.25
N LEU A 100 3.64 9.00 7.52
CA LEU A 100 3.13 10.25 6.97
C LEU A 100 3.35 11.43 7.92
N LEU A 101 3.07 11.25 9.21
CA LEU A 101 3.19 12.31 10.20
C LEU A 101 4.63 12.70 10.48
N HIS A 102 5.53 11.72 10.65
CA HIS A 102 6.93 12.01 10.96
C HIS A 102 7.61 12.91 9.91
N PRO A 103 7.59 12.61 8.59
CA PRO A 103 8.19 13.49 7.60
C PRO A 103 7.42 14.82 7.42
N THR A 104 6.13 14.87 7.71
CA THR A 104 5.36 16.13 7.72
C THR A 104 5.87 17.07 8.82
N PHE A 105 6.01 16.58 10.05
CA PHE A 105 6.62 17.36 11.14
C PHE A 105 8.09 17.66 10.88
N GLN A 106 8.83 16.76 10.23
CA GLN A 106 10.21 16.99 9.86
C GLN A 106 10.36 18.12 8.83
N LEU A 107 9.39 18.24 7.90
CA LEU A 107 9.32 19.40 7.00
C LEU A 107 9.09 20.68 7.81
N ALA A 108 8.16 20.68 8.75
CA ALA A 108 7.89 21.84 9.61
C ALA A 108 9.10 22.26 10.44
N VAL A 109 9.94 21.31 10.89
CA VAL A 109 11.22 21.62 11.55
C VAL A 109 12.21 22.26 10.58
N ARG A 110 12.33 21.74 9.35
CA ARG A 110 13.24 22.28 8.31
C ARG A 110 12.81 23.66 7.82
N ASP A 111 11.50 23.89 7.77
CA ASP A 111 10.91 25.19 7.40
C ASP A 111 10.84 26.15 8.61
N GLU A 112 11.50 25.79 9.74
CA GLU A 112 11.58 26.60 10.96
C GLU A 112 10.23 26.97 11.59
N ILE A 113 9.17 26.21 11.26
CA ILE A 113 7.82 26.39 11.81
C ILE A 113 7.75 25.89 13.26
N ILE A 114 8.46 24.78 13.55
CA ILE A 114 8.57 24.20 14.89
C ILE A 114 10.03 23.83 15.18
N ARG A 115 10.41 23.82 16.45
CA ARG A 115 11.81 23.55 16.87
C ARG A 115 12.20 22.08 16.88
N LYS A 116 11.25 21.20 17.16
CA LYS A 116 11.48 19.75 17.33
C LYS A 116 10.31 18.97 16.73
N ASN A 117 10.63 17.81 16.23
CA ASN A 117 9.62 16.90 15.72
C ASN A 117 8.91 16.18 16.89
N PRO A 118 7.59 16.40 17.12
CA PRO A 118 6.90 15.79 18.25
C PRO A 118 6.65 14.28 18.07
N THR A 119 6.92 13.71 16.90
CA THR A 119 6.79 12.28 16.63
C THR A 119 8.04 11.47 16.94
N ASP A 120 9.17 12.14 17.26
CA ASP A 120 10.45 11.48 17.53
C ASP A 120 10.33 10.54 18.74
N GLY A 121 10.64 9.27 18.52
CA GLY A 121 10.64 8.25 19.58
C GLY A 121 9.28 7.66 19.97
N VAL A 122 8.16 8.25 19.52
CA VAL A 122 6.80 7.80 19.90
C VAL A 122 6.56 6.34 19.51
N MET A 123 6.90 5.94 18.28
CA MET A 123 6.71 4.55 17.84
C MET A 123 7.54 3.53 18.63
N LYS A 124 8.72 3.94 19.11
CA LYS A 124 9.55 3.08 19.97
C LYS A 124 8.89 2.84 21.31
N GLU A 125 8.30 3.88 21.90
CA GLU A 125 7.55 3.79 23.16
C GLU A 125 6.30 2.93 23.00
N ILE A 126 5.47 3.19 21.98
CA ILE A 126 4.29 2.40 21.65
C ILE A 126 4.63 0.91 21.46
N SER A 127 5.70 0.60 20.71
CA SER A 127 6.10 -0.79 20.45
C SER A 127 6.52 -1.52 21.73
N ARG A 128 7.12 -0.79 22.68
CA ARG A 128 7.53 -1.35 23.98
C ARG A 128 6.34 -1.59 24.91
N GLU A 129 5.38 -0.65 24.93
CA GLU A 129 4.33 -0.63 25.95
C GLU A 129 3.04 -1.33 25.50
N SER A 130 2.75 -1.36 24.19
CA SER A 130 1.49 -1.92 23.69
C SER A 130 1.36 -3.43 23.88
N GLY A 131 2.46 -4.16 24.12
CA GLY A 131 2.47 -5.62 24.17
C GLY A 131 1.97 -6.30 22.90
N LYS A 132 1.59 -5.53 21.88
CA LYS A 132 1.12 -6.03 20.58
C LYS A 132 2.31 -6.41 19.74
N ASN A 133 2.46 -7.69 19.45
CA ASN A 133 3.45 -8.15 18.48
C ASN A 133 2.96 -7.92 17.06
N ARG A 134 3.88 -7.57 16.16
CA ARG A 134 3.59 -7.67 14.71
C ARG A 134 3.31 -9.13 14.41
N GLY A 135 2.16 -9.40 13.77
CA GLY A 135 1.78 -10.76 13.39
C GLY A 135 2.90 -11.44 12.60
N VAL A 136 3.34 -12.60 13.08
CA VAL A 136 4.32 -13.41 12.37
C VAL A 136 3.60 -14.09 11.20
N ARG A 137 4.12 -13.90 9.99
CA ARG A 137 3.61 -14.60 8.82
C ARG A 137 4.43 -15.85 8.60
N HIS A 138 3.75 -16.99 8.48
CA HIS A 138 4.36 -18.25 8.17
C HIS A 138 4.12 -18.63 6.71
N ALA A 139 5.09 -19.24 6.06
CA ALA A 139 4.88 -19.89 4.78
C ALA A 139 4.06 -21.17 4.98
N LEU A 140 3.34 -21.57 3.95
CA LEU A 140 2.67 -22.88 3.96
C LEU A 140 3.72 -24.00 4.03
N THR A 141 3.44 -25.05 4.81
CA THR A 141 4.20 -26.30 4.70
C THR A 141 3.86 -27.00 3.39
N ILE A 142 4.70 -27.96 2.98
CA ILE A 142 4.46 -28.76 1.76
C ILE A 142 3.10 -29.50 1.85
N GLU A 143 2.79 -30.05 3.03
CA GLU A 143 1.51 -30.73 3.25
C GLU A 143 0.33 -29.77 3.15
N GLN A 144 0.42 -28.59 3.77
CA GLN A 144 -0.62 -27.57 3.67
C GLN A 144 -0.83 -27.12 2.24
N GLN A 145 0.26 -26.88 1.49
CA GLN A 145 0.17 -26.54 0.07
C GLN A 145 -0.51 -27.63 -0.74
N ARG A 146 -0.14 -28.91 -0.50
CA ARG A 146 -0.75 -30.05 -1.19
C ARG A 146 -2.23 -30.17 -0.89
N CYS A 147 -2.63 -30.17 0.37
CA CYS A 147 -4.03 -30.19 0.78
C CYS A 147 -4.85 -29.05 0.16
N PHE A 148 -4.29 -27.83 0.15
CA PHE A 148 -4.95 -26.68 -0.45
C PHE A 148 -5.18 -26.87 -1.96
N MET A 149 -4.17 -27.33 -2.69
CA MET A 149 -4.28 -27.54 -4.14
C MET A 149 -5.18 -28.70 -4.50
N GLU A 150 -5.16 -29.80 -3.76
CA GLU A 150 -6.07 -30.93 -3.91
C GLU A 150 -7.52 -30.53 -3.63
N TYR A 151 -7.76 -29.76 -2.56
CA TYR A 151 -9.07 -29.23 -2.25
C TYR A 151 -9.63 -28.39 -3.39
N ILE A 152 -8.85 -27.45 -3.90
CA ILE A 152 -9.29 -26.58 -5.00
C ILE A 152 -9.57 -27.40 -6.26
N ALA A 153 -8.67 -28.32 -6.64
CA ALA A 153 -8.80 -29.13 -7.86
C ALA A 153 -10.11 -29.96 -7.86
N ASN A 154 -10.55 -30.42 -6.70
CA ASN A 154 -11.72 -31.29 -6.56
C ASN A 154 -12.99 -30.55 -6.14
N HIS A 155 -12.94 -29.25 -5.88
CA HIS A 155 -14.09 -28.50 -5.39
C HIS A 155 -14.93 -27.94 -6.55
N PRO A 156 -16.26 -28.22 -6.61
CA PRO A 156 -17.11 -27.86 -7.75
C PRO A 156 -17.24 -26.36 -8.03
N ILE A 157 -16.95 -25.51 -7.02
CA ILE A 157 -17.02 -24.05 -7.14
C ILE A 157 -15.64 -23.42 -7.33
N TYR A 158 -14.59 -24.00 -6.70
CA TYR A 158 -13.27 -23.34 -6.67
C TYR A 158 -12.28 -23.89 -7.69
N TYR A 159 -12.61 -24.97 -8.43
CA TYR A 159 -11.68 -25.60 -9.38
C TYR A 159 -11.10 -24.63 -10.43
N HIS A 160 -11.88 -23.63 -10.86
CA HIS A 160 -11.43 -22.61 -11.82
C HIS A 160 -10.34 -21.69 -11.29
N TRP A 161 -10.07 -21.70 -9.97
CA TRP A 161 -8.94 -21.00 -9.35
C TRP A 161 -7.64 -21.80 -9.33
N TRP A 162 -7.73 -23.11 -9.66
CA TRP A 162 -6.56 -23.97 -9.63
C TRP A 162 -5.42 -23.46 -10.52
N PRO A 163 -5.62 -23.01 -11.78
CA PRO A 163 -4.53 -22.49 -12.59
C PRO A 163 -3.88 -21.25 -11.96
N MET A 164 -4.66 -20.30 -11.42
CA MET A 164 -4.15 -19.10 -10.78
C MET A 164 -3.23 -19.43 -9.59
N PHE A 165 -3.67 -20.32 -8.69
CA PHE A 165 -2.87 -20.68 -7.53
C PHE A 165 -1.66 -21.54 -7.88
N THR A 166 -1.77 -22.40 -8.89
CA THR A 166 -0.66 -23.17 -9.45
C THR A 166 0.45 -22.24 -9.96
N ILE A 167 0.07 -21.22 -10.73
CA ILE A 167 1.00 -20.24 -11.27
C ILE A 167 1.63 -19.43 -10.15
N LEU A 168 0.86 -18.95 -9.18
CA LEU A 168 1.38 -18.20 -8.03
C LEU A 168 2.39 -19.00 -7.19
N LEU A 169 2.05 -20.25 -6.88
CA LEU A 169 2.90 -21.14 -6.08
C LEU A 169 4.13 -21.63 -6.85
N GLY A 170 3.97 -21.94 -8.13
CA GLY A 170 5.06 -22.47 -8.96
C GLY A 170 6.04 -21.41 -9.44
N THR A 171 5.64 -20.12 -9.47
CA THR A 171 6.51 -19.02 -9.95
C THR A 171 6.98 -18.08 -8.85
N GLY A 172 6.30 -18.03 -7.71
CA GLY A 172 6.55 -17.03 -6.68
C GLY A 172 6.26 -15.58 -7.12
N CYS A 173 5.51 -15.38 -8.19
CA CYS A 173 5.11 -14.06 -8.66
C CYS A 173 4.27 -13.32 -7.62
N ARG A 174 4.43 -12.00 -7.54
CA ARG A 174 3.48 -11.17 -6.81
C ARG A 174 2.12 -11.22 -7.50
N ILE A 175 1.05 -11.11 -6.72
CA ILE A 175 -0.32 -11.16 -7.28
C ILE A 175 -0.54 -10.16 -8.43
N GLY A 176 -0.01 -8.96 -8.33
CA GLY A 176 -0.12 -7.97 -9.41
C GLY A 176 0.70 -8.31 -10.64
N GLU A 177 1.86 -8.99 -10.49
CA GLU A 177 2.67 -9.51 -11.59
C GLU A 177 1.91 -10.65 -12.30
N ALA A 178 1.37 -11.61 -11.54
CA ALA A 178 0.60 -12.72 -12.10
C ALA A 178 -0.64 -12.23 -12.88
N LEU A 179 -1.43 -11.34 -12.28
CA LEU A 179 -2.62 -10.77 -12.94
C LEU A 179 -2.27 -9.91 -14.17
N GLY A 180 -1.07 -9.37 -14.21
CA GLY A 180 -0.54 -8.61 -15.34
C GLY A 180 -0.04 -9.46 -16.50
N LEU A 181 0.17 -10.77 -16.30
CA LEU A 181 0.69 -11.64 -17.36
C LEU A 181 -0.22 -11.64 -18.59
N ARG A 182 0.41 -11.54 -19.75
CA ARG A 182 -0.23 -11.61 -21.06
C ARG A 182 0.31 -12.82 -21.83
N TRP A 183 -0.44 -13.33 -22.78
CA TRP A 183 -0.01 -14.47 -23.59
C TRP A 183 1.35 -14.25 -24.25
N GLN A 184 1.65 -13.02 -24.69
CA GLN A 184 2.94 -12.64 -25.29
C GLN A 184 4.12 -12.61 -24.30
N ASP A 185 3.88 -12.65 -23.00
CA ASP A 185 4.92 -12.69 -21.95
C ASP A 185 5.38 -14.13 -21.66
N LEU A 186 4.73 -15.14 -22.30
CA LEU A 186 5.03 -16.56 -22.17
C LEU A 186 5.79 -17.08 -23.39
N ASP A 187 6.90 -17.74 -23.16
CA ASP A 187 7.62 -18.51 -24.16
C ASP A 187 7.54 -20.00 -23.79
N PHE A 188 6.62 -20.71 -24.46
CA PHE A 188 6.39 -22.14 -24.23
C PHE A 188 7.52 -23.01 -24.79
N GLU A 189 8.21 -22.54 -25.84
CA GLU A 189 9.30 -23.28 -26.47
C GLU A 189 10.54 -23.31 -25.55
N ASN A 190 10.95 -22.13 -25.05
CA ASN A 190 12.10 -21.98 -24.17
C ASN A 190 11.73 -22.16 -22.68
N ARG A 191 10.46 -22.38 -22.34
CA ARG A 191 9.96 -22.60 -20.98
C ARG A 191 10.27 -21.43 -20.05
N VAL A 192 10.00 -20.21 -20.48
CA VAL A 192 10.22 -19.00 -19.68
C VAL A 192 9.01 -18.09 -19.63
N ILE A 193 8.87 -17.39 -18.52
CA ILE A 193 7.86 -16.38 -18.25
C ILE A 193 8.57 -15.04 -18.03
N SER A 194 8.22 -14.03 -18.81
CA SER A 194 8.78 -12.69 -18.70
C SER A 194 7.97 -11.84 -17.73
N ILE A 195 8.58 -11.39 -16.63
CA ILE A 195 8.00 -10.46 -15.69
C ILE A 195 8.59 -9.08 -15.95
N ASN A 196 7.82 -8.21 -16.58
CA ASN A 196 8.25 -6.88 -17.01
C ASN A 196 7.29 -5.76 -16.58
N HIS A 197 6.13 -6.10 -15.99
CA HIS A 197 5.14 -5.19 -15.46
C HIS A 197 4.28 -5.86 -14.40
N SER A 198 3.41 -5.08 -13.77
CA SER A 198 2.41 -5.59 -12.82
C SER A 198 1.13 -4.76 -12.90
N LEU A 199 0.00 -5.34 -12.56
CA LEU A 199 -1.24 -4.60 -12.34
C LEU A 199 -1.33 -4.13 -10.90
N VAL A 200 -1.72 -2.87 -10.73
CA VAL A 200 -1.99 -2.24 -9.44
C VAL A 200 -3.45 -1.77 -9.42
N TYR A 201 -4.07 -1.86 -8.24
CA TYR A 201 -5.47 -1.51 -8.06
C TYR A 201 -5.58 -0.53 -6.90
N TYR A 202 -5.99 0.70 -7.19
CA TYR A 202 -6.05 1.78 -6.21
C TYR A 202 -7.13 2.81 -6.60
N PRO A 203 -7.63 3.64 -5.64
CA PRO A 203 -8.58 4.69 -5.92
C PRO A 203 -8.01 5.70 -6.92
N ALA A 204 -8.74 6.01 -7.98
CA ALA A 204 -8.36 7.07 -8.91
C ALA A 204 -8.41 8.44 -8.19
N ASN A 205 -7.51 9.36 -8.58
CA ASN A 205 -7.42 10.70 -8.00
C ASN A 205 -8.79 11.40 -7.99
N GLY A 206 -9.22 11.84 -6.80
CA GLY A 206 -10.49 12.53 -6.60
C GLY A 206 -11.74 11.65 -6.69
N SER A 207 -11.60 10.33 -6.71
CA SER A 207 -12.70 9.37 -6.78
C SER A 207 -12.52 8.24 -5.77
N ASN A 208 -13.62 7.78 -5.18
CA ASN A 208 -13.63 6.55 -4.37
C ASN A 208 -13.65 5.27 -5.22
N LYS A 209 -13.68 5.38 -6.56
CA LYS A 209 -13.65 4.24 -7.46
C LYS A 209 -12.22 3.80 -7.70
N CYS A 210 -11.93 2.54 -7.37
CA CYS A 210 -10.65 1.94 -7.68
C CYS A 210 -10.56 1.56 -9.16
N VAL A 211 -9.36 1.72 -9.71
CA VAL A 211 -9.04 1.40 -11.10
C VAL A 211 -7.84 0.45 -11.15
N LEU A 212 -7.83 -0.42 -12.16
CA LEU A 212 -6.63 -1.18 -12.52
C LEU A 212 -5.73 -0.31 -13.40
N ARG A 213 -4.43 -0.33 -13.11
CA ARG A 213 -3.41 0.37 -13.89
C ARG A 213 -2.19 -0.53 -14.05
N VAL A 214 -1.48 -0.34 -15.15
CA VAL A 214 -0.17 -0.96 -15.36
C VAL A 214 0.89 -0.21 -14.57
N SER A 215 1.73 -0.92 -13.88
CA SER A 215 2.89 -0.39 -13.17
C SER A 215 4.15 -1.06 -13.65
N LEU A 216 5.07 -0.28 -14.20
CA LEU A 216 6.39 -0.76 -14.56
C LEU A 216 7.25 -0.99 -13.30
N PRO A 217 8.21 -1.92 -13.32
CA PRO A 217 9.14 -2.14 -12.23
C PRO A 217 9.86 -0.86 -11.81
N LYS A 218 10.23 -0.76 -10.54
CA LYS A 218 10.96 0.40 -10.01
C LYS A 218 12.45 0.36 -10.33
N THR A 219 12.97 -0.83 -10.59
CA THR A 219 14.39 -1.11 -10.84
C THR A 219 14.50 -2.15 -11.93
N ASP A 220 15.65 -2.21 -12.61
CA ASP A 220 15.94 -3.21 -13.63
C ASP A 220 15.84 -4.65 -13.09
N ALA A 221 16.20 -4.88 -11.83
CA ALA A 221 16.02 -6.15 -11.15
C ALA A 221 14.55 -6.60 -11.01
N GLY A 222 13.61 -5.68 -11.20
CA GLY A 222 12.17 -6.01 -11.27
C GLY A 222 11.77 -6.63 -12.61
N ILE A 223 12.57 -6.45 -13.65
CA ILE A 223 12.42 -7.12 -14.94
C ILE A 223 13.23 -8.41 -14.85
N ARG A 224 12.54 -9.54 -14.97
CA ARG A 224 13.16 -10.85 -14.83
C ARG A 224 12.43 -11.90 -15.63
N THR A 225 13.12 -12.98 -15.94
CA THR A 225 12.52 -14.20 -16.46
C THR A 225 12.43 -15.26 -15.36
N ILE A 226 11.39 -16.06 -15.40
CA ILE A 226 11.15 -17.17 -14.48
C ILE A 226 11.03 -18.44 -15.32
N PRO A 227 11.69 -19.56 -14.93
CA PRO A 227 11.50 -20.83 -15.61
C PRO A 227 10.06 -21.33 -15.44
N MET A 228 9.49 -21.86 -16.52
CA MET A 228 8.14 -22.41 -16.55
C MET A 228 8.20 -23.89 -16.20
N LEU A 229 7.83 -24.26 -14.97
CA LEU A 229 7.72 -25.65 -14.53
C LEU A 229 6.60 -26.37 -15.29
N ASP A 230 6.65 -27.72 -15.38
CA ASP A 230 5.65 -28.49 -16.13
C ASP A 230 4.24 -28.21 -15.62
N ILE A 231 4.00 -28.26 -14.32
CA ILE A 231 2.67 -27.98 -13.73
C ILE A 231 2.18 -26.55 -14.02
N VAL A 232 3.10 -25.61 -14.15
CA VAL A 232 2.77 -24.19 -14.48
C VAL A 232 2.44 -24.08 -15.97
N LYS A 233 3.15 -24.82 -16.82
CA LYS A 233 2.83 -24.94 -18.24
C LYS A 233 1.44 -25.51 -18.45
N ASP A 234 1.13 -26.63 -17.79
CA ASP A 234 -0.17 -27.28 -17.89
C ASP A 234 -1.29 -26.32 -17.44
N ALA A 235 -1.06 -25.53 -16.39
CA ALA A 235 -2.02 -24.53 -15.92
C ALA A 235 -2.25 -23.42 -16.97
N PHE A 236 -1.22 -22.96 -17.68
CA PHE A 236 -1.37 -21.99 -18.76
C PHE A 236 -2.07 -22.63 -19.98
N GLU A 237 -1.73 -23.85 -20.34
CA GLU A 237 -2.38 -24.56 -21.42
C GLU A 237 -3.88 -24.77 -21.18
N MET A 238 -4.28 -25.10 -19.95
CA MET A 238 -5.70 -25.15 -19.56
C MET A 238 -6.42 -23.81 -19.80
N LEU A 239 -5.82 -22.70 -19.35
CA LEU A 239 -6.39 -21.36 -19.54
C LEU A 239 -6.43 -20.96 -21.02
N TYR A 240 -5.44 -21.38 -21.80
CA TYR A 240 -5.39 -21.10 -23.24
C TYR A 240 -6.52 -21.82 -24.00
N GLU A 241 -6.71 -23.12 -23.76
CA GLU A 241 -7.79 -23.89 -24.38
C GLU A 241 -9.17 -23.37 -23.94
N GLU A 242 -9.34 -23.03 -22.66
CA GLU A 242 -10.59 -22.41 -22.19
C GLU A 242 -10.89 -21.10 -22.93
N GLN A 243 -9.89 -20.23 -23.12
CA GLN A 243 -10.09 -18.97 -23.83
C GLN A 243 -10.22 -19.14 -25.35
N LYS A 244 -9.63 -20.17 -25.92
CA LYS A 244 -9.80 -20.51 -27.33
C LYS A 244 -11.25 -20.95 -27.65
N GLU A 245 -11.92 -21.60 -26.68
CA GLU A 245 -13.32 -22.01 -26.81
C GLU A 245 -14.30 -20.86 -26.50
N ASN A 246 -14.00 -20.07 -25.46
CA ASN A 246 -14.92 -19.06 -24.91
C ASN A 246 -14.62 -17.62 -25.38
N GLY A 247 -13.52 -17.39 -26.08
CA GLY A 247 -13.00 -16.09 -26.49
C GLY A 247 -11.87 -15.59 -25.59
N PHE A 248 -10.86 -14.96 -26.20
CA PHE A 248 -9.75 -14.35 -25.49
C PHE A 248 -10.18 -13.05 -24.81
N ASN A 249 -9.46 -12.71 -23.72
CA ASN A 249 -9.69 -11.47 -22.99
C ASN A 249 -9.30 -10.25 -23.86
N GLU A 250 -10.27 -9.41 -24.17
CA GLU A 250 -10.10 -8.19 -24.98
C GLU A 250 -9.88 -6.92 -24.13
N THR A 251 -9.81 -7.07 -22.80
CA THR A 251 -9.63 -5.92 -21.89
C THR A 251 -8.30 -5.23 -22.21
N GLU A 252 -8.36 -3.92 -22.39
CA GLU A 252 -7.20 -3.06 -22.52
C GLU A 252 -7.02 -2.23 -21.24
N ILE A 253 -5.79 -2.21 -20.71
CA ILE A 253 -5.38 -1.42 -19.53
C ILE A 253 -4.10 -0.68 -19.88
N ASP A 254 -4.15 0.65 -19.92
CA ASP A 254 -3.00 1.53 -20.23
C ASP A 254 -2.26 1.13 -21.52
N GLY A 255 -3.03 0.76 -22.59
CA GLY A 255 -2.49 0.34 -23.89
C GLY A 255 -1.98 -1.10 -23.96
N MET A 256 -2.16 -1.89 -22.90
CA MET A 256 -1.83 -3.32 -22.86
C MET A 256 -3.09 -4.17 -22.93
N SER A 257 -3.06 -5.22 -23.75
CA SER A 257 -4.13 -6.21 -23.95
C SER A 257 -3.59 -7.63 -23.95
N GLY A 258 -4.47 -8.62 -24.07
CA GLY A 258 -4.10 -10.04 -24.11
C GLY A 258 -3.76 -10.62 -22.74
N PHE A 259 -4.35 -10.08 -21.66
CA PHE A 259 -4.17 -10.60 -20.30
C PHE A 259 -4.71 -12.02 -20.16
N ILE A 260 -3.94 -12.87 -19.48
CA ILE A 260 -4.26 -14.30 -19.32
C ILE A 260 -5.44 -14.50 -18.41
N PHE A 261 -5.52 -13.77 -17.29
CA PHE A 261 -6.58 -13.97 -16.31
C PHE A 261 -7.77 -13.06 -16.60
N CYS A 262 -8.93 -13.67 -16.74
CA CYS A 262 -10.20 -12.98 -16.85
C CYS A 262 -11.24 -13.56 -15.88
N ASN A 263 -12.19 -12.74 -15.49
CA ASN A 263 -13.36 -13.19 -14.76
C ASN A 263 -14.48 -13.59 -15.73
N ARG A 264 -15.58 -14.15 -15.22
CA ARG A 264 -16.73 -14.56 -16.01
C ARG A 264 -17.40 -13.45 -16.86
N PHE A 265 -16.98 -12.19 -16.66
CA PHE A 265 -17.46 -11.02 -17.41
C PHE A 265 -16.44 -10.56 -18.47
N GLY A 266 -15.39 -11.33 -18.70
CA GLY A 266 -14.31 -11.00 -19.64
C GLY A 266 -13.37 -9.89 -19.19
N SER A 267 -13.40 -9.47 -17.91
CA SER A 267 -12.53 -8.42 -17.37
C SER A 267 -11.41 -9.03 -16.53
N VAL A 268 -10.27 -8.34 -16.48
CA VAL A 268 -9.15 -8.75 -15.61
C VAL A 268 -9.55 -8.62 -14.13
N PRO A 269 -9.37 -9.68 -13.31
CA PRO A 269 -9.69 -9.63 -11.90
C PRO A 269 -8.72 -8.70 -11.16
N ASN A 270 -9.21 -8.02 -10.12
CA ASN A 270 -8.33 -7.22 -9.27
C ASN A 270 -7.71 -8.08 -8.16
N PRO A 271 -6.57 -7.65 -7.56
CA PRO A 271 -5.89 -8.40 -6.50
C PRO A 271 -6.75 -8.68 -5.26
N GLN A 272 -7.73 -7.82 -4.97
CA GLN A 272 -8.62 -8.02 -3.81
C GLN A 272 -9.56 -9.22 -4.03
N THR A 273 -10.00 -9.46 -5.27
CA THR A 273 -10.82 -10.63 -5.62
C THR A 273 -10.08 -11.92 -5.27
N VAL A 274 -8.80 -12.04 -5.64
CA VAL A 274 -7.99 -13.22 -5.32
C VAL A 274 -7.82 -13.38 -3.80
N ASN A 275 -7.51 -12.29 -3.10
CA ASN A 275 -7.38 -12.30 -1.63
C ASN A 275 -8.69 -12.68 -0.92
N HIS A 276 -9.83 -12.25 -1.43
CA HIS A 276 -11.14 -12.64 -0.88
C HIS A 276 -11.44 -14.11 -1.14
N THR A 277 -11.03 -14.63 -2.30
CA THR A 277 -11.19 -16.05 -2.62
C THR A 277 -10.39 -16.92 -1.67
N ILE A 278 -9.09 -16.61 -1.44
CA ILE A 278 -8.27 -17.33 -0.46
C ILE A 278 -8.91 -17.37 0.94
N LYS A 279 -9.58 -16.30 1.34
CA LYS A 279 -10.27 -16.25 2.66
C LYS A 279 -11.55 -17.07 2.73
N ARG A 280 -12.14 -17.41 1.57
CA ARG A 280 -13.37 -18.22 1.48
C ARG A 280 -13.09 -19.70 1.30
N ILE A 281 -11.95 -20.05 0.72
CA ILE A 281 -11.41 -21.40 0.65
C ILE A 281 -10.90 -21.82 2.03
#